data_a4d1bf1cabb83845d1dc11ce38b250c3
#
_entry.id   a4d1bf1cabb83845d1dc11ce38b250c3
#
_cell.length_a   1.000
_cell.length_b   1.000
_cell.length_c   1.000
_cell.angle_alpha   90.00
_cell.angle_beta   90.00
_cell.angle_gamma   90.00
#
_symmetry.space_group_name_H-M   'P 1'
#
loop_
_entity.id
_entity.type
_entity.pdbx_description
1 polymer ?
#
loop_
_entity_poly.entity_id
_entity_poly.type
_entity_poly.pdbx_seq_one_letter_code
_entity_poly.pdbx_strand_id
1 'polypeptide(L)'
;MEALKFEIPAVITPDIDPAELSAALAPKRAGERLRFLYDQLGGRLVASTSFGLQAAVMLHLIHEHAPKIPVVFIDTGFLFPETYQYAEELTSKLDLDLRIYQPTVSAARMQALWGNLWENGKDGADRYGLLTKIEPMNRALRETGADVWLSGLRRSQSNSRVDRPFVEQQKKTIKAYPILDWADAQVDLYFHKNGLPRHPLAEKGYLTMGDWHSTRPAEEGDSESTRFNGEKYECGLHLDSGTPDFQI
;
A
#
# COMPACT_ATOMS: atom_id res chain seq x y z
N MET A 1 -12.70 6.15 30.94
CA MET A 1 -11.42 5.94 30.22
C MET A 1 -11.22 7.12 29.33
N GLU A 2 -10.31 8.00 29.68
CA GLU A 2 -9.96 9.16 28.85
C GLU A 2 -9.31 8.66 27.55
N ALA A 3 -9.86 9.13 26.44
CA ALA A 3 -9.25 8.91 25.14
C ALA A 3 -7.91 9.65 25.08
N LEU A 4 -6.82 8.92 24.92
CA LEU A 4 -5.50 9.49 24.65
C LEU A 4 -5.61 10.34 23.37
N LYS A 5 -5.63 11.66 23.52
CA LYS A 5 -5.55 12.60 22.41
C LYS A 5 -4.09 12.67 21.96
N PHE A 6 -3.76 11.99 20.87
CA PHE A 6 -2.52 12.22 20.16
C PHE A 6 -2.72 13.42 19.21
N GLU A 7 -2.22 14.57 19.58
CA GLU A 7 -2.04 15.66 18.62
C GLU A 7 -0.95 15.24 17.64
N ILE A 8 -1.33 14.94 16.40
CA ILE A 8 -0.40 14.70 15.32
C ILE A 8 0.02 16.05 14.79
N PRO A 9 1.30 16.47 14.92
CA PRO A 9 1.76 17.73 14.34
C PRO A 9 1.44 17.74 12.85
N ALA A 10 1.00 18.88 12.34
CA ALA A 10 0.80 19.07 10.90
C ALA A 10 2.14 18.81 10.20
N VAL A 11 2.15 17.84 9.28
CA VAL A 11 3.26 17.70 8.35
C VAL A 11 3.19 18.96 7.47
N ILE A 12 4.18 19.82 7.58
CA ILE A 12 4.33 20.96 6.65
C ILE A 12 4.73 20.30 5.33
N THR A 13 3.77 20.16 4.41
CA THR A 13 4.09 19.79 3.03
C THR A 13 4.81 20.99 2.42
N PRO A 14 6.07 20.83 2.01
CA PRO A 14 6.75 21.92 1.32
C PRO A 14 6.13 22.14 -0.06
N ASP A 15 6.57 23.19 -0.75
CA ASP A 15 6.13 23.76 -2.02
C ASP A 15 6.01 22.77 -3.22
N ILE A 16 5.30 21.66 -3.03
CA ILE A 16 4.98 20.70 -4.08
C ILE A 16 3.52 20.87 -4.44
N ASP A 17 3.24 21.38 -5.62
CA ASP A 17 1.89 21.36 -6.18
C ASP A 17 1.58 19.98 -6.77
N PRO A 18 0.62 19.22 -6.20
CA PRO A 18 0.27 17.89 -6.71
C PRO A 18 -0.24 17.92 -8.16
N ALA A 19 -0.90 18.98 -8.59
CA ALA A 19 -1.44 19.09 -9.94
C ALA A 19 -0.31 19.31 -10.96
N GLU A 20 0.64 20.19 -10.67
CA GLU A 20 1.83 20.41 -11.49
C GLU A 20 2.68 19.14 -11.57
N LEU A 21 2.91 18.48 -10.43
CA LEU A 21 3.67 17.23 -10.39
C LEU A 21 2.97 16.13 -11.18
N SER A 22 1.63 16.00 -11.07
CA SER A 22 0.84 15.04 -11.85
C SER A 22 0.94 15.30 -13.34
N ALA A 23 0.84 16.55 -13.78
CA ALA A 23 1.01 16.96 -15.18
C ALA A 23 2.42 16.63 -15.71
N ALA A 24 3.46 16.83 -14.90
CA ALA A 24 4.83 16.48 -15.24
C ALA A 24 5.05 14.96 -15.39
N LEU A 25 4.33 14.14 -14.63
CA LEU A 25 4.42 12.68 -14.70
C LEU A 25 3.61 12.07 -15.86
N ALA A 26 2.52 12.68 -16.27
CA ALA A 26 1.57 12.12 -17.23
C ALA A 26 2.24 11.68 -18.57
N PRO A 27 3.13 12.45 -19.22
CA PRO A 27 3.73 12.05 -20.48
C PRO A 27 4.86 11.02 -20.35
N LYS A 28 5.29 10.69 -19.12
CA LYS A 28 6.44 9.83 -18.86
C LYS A 28 6.03 8.36 -18.71
N ARG A 29 6.94 7.44 -19.01
CA ARG A 29 6.81 6.02 -18.69
C ARG A 29 7.07 5.77 -17.21
N ALA A 30 6.65 4.63 -16.66
CA ALA A 30 6.75 4.32 -15.24
C ALA A 30 8.16 4.48 -14.65
N GLY A 31 9.20 3.93 -15.31
CA GLY A 31 10.59 4.09 -14.88
C GLY A 31 11.07 5.54 -14.95
N GLU A 32 10.64 6.29 -15.97
CA GLU A 32 10.96 7.72 -16.12
C GLU A 32 10.26 8.55 -15.04
N ARG A 33 9.02 8.20 -14.64
CA ARG A 33 8.32 8.82 -13.52
C ARG A 33 9.07 8.64 -12.22
N LEU A 34 9.50 7.40 -11.93
CA LEU A 34 10.28 7.11 -10.74
C LEU A 34 11.61 7.84 -10.72
N ARG A 35 12.35 7.83 -11.83
CA ARG A 35 13.61 8.57 -11.95
C ARG A 35 13.39 10.07 -11.73
N PHE A 36 12.38 10.64 -12.38
CA PHE A 36 12.05 12.06 -12.23
C PHE A 36 11.73 12.42 -10.76
N LEU A 37 10.89 11.61 -10.10
CA LEU A 37 10.56 11.82 -8.67
C LEU A 37 11.81 11.68 -7.79
N TYR A 38 12.64 10.69 -8.06
CA TYR A 38 13.86 10.45 -7.30
C TYR A 38 14.88 11.60 -7.46
N ASP A 39 15.06 12.09 -8.68
CA ASP A 39 16.00 13.18 -8.97
C ASP A 39 15.52 14.52 -8.34
N GLN A 40 14.21 14.75 -8.26
CA GLN A 40 13.64 15.98 -7.70
C GLN A 40 13.53 15.93 -6.15
N LEU A 41 13.23 14.80 -5.57
CA LEU A 41 12.80 14.69 -4.17
C LEU A 41 13.78 13.88 -3.30
N GLY A 42 14.54 12.98 -3.89
CA GLY A 42 15.56 12.20 -3.18
C GLY A 42 15.04 11.54 -1.91
N GLY A 43 15.65 11.85 -0.77
CA GLY A 43 15.31 11.32 0.54
C GLY A 43 13.93 11.73 1.08
N ARG A 44 13.18 12.56 0.34
CA ARG A 44 11.80 12.95 0.70
C ARG A 44 10.75 11.98 0.14
N LEU A 45 11.19 10.89 -0.49
CA LEU A 45 10.35 9.82 -1.00
C LEU A 45 10.31 8.65 -0.05
N VAL A 46 9.14 8.01 0.01
CA VAL A 46 8.94 6.69 0.62
C VAL A 46 8.04 5.87 -0.30
N ALA A 47 8.26 4.58 -0.41
CA ALA A 47 7.33 3.66 -1.04
C ALA A 47 6.64 2.79 0.02
N SER A 48 5.47 2.25 -0.29
CA SER A 48 4.87 1.19 0.51
C SER A 48 4.54 -0.04 -0.32
N THR A 49 4.59 -1.18 0.32
CA THR A 49 4.20 -2.46 -0.25
C THR A 49 3.42 -3.29 0.75
N SER A 50 2.48 -4.08 0.29
CA SER A 50 1.84 -5.15 1.05
C SER A 50 2.36 -6.53 0.62
N PHE A 51 3.38 -6.58 -0.24
CA PHE A 51 3.85 -7.80 -0.87
C PHE A 51 2.72 -8.65 -1.48
N GLY A 52 1.71 -7.99 -2.04
CA GLY A 52 0.63 -8.65 -2.76
C GLY A 52 1.09 -9.26 -4.09
N LEU A 53 0.18 -9.89 -4.83
CA LEU A 53 0.46 -10.69 -6.03
C LEU A 53 1.29 -9.98 -7.10
N GLN A 54 1.20 -8.66 -7.19
CA GLN A 54 1.87 -7.85 -8.22
C GLN A 54 2.93 -6.90 -7.64
N ALA A 55 3.26 -7.04 -6.36
CA ALA A 55 4.18 -6.14 -5.65
C ALA A 55 5.57 -6.08 -6.30
N ALA A 56 6.08 -7.22 -6.79
CA ALA A 56 7.41 -7.30 -7.40
C ALA A 56 7.63 -6.30 -8.54
N VAL A 57 6.59 -5.95 -9.29
CA VAL A 57 6.69 -4.99 -10.40
C VAL A 57 7.12 -3.61 -9.91
N MET A 58 6.39 -3.06 -8.93
CA MET A 58 6.71 -1.73 -8.41
C MET A 58 8.04 -1.73 -7.65
N LEU A 59 8.34 -2.79 -6.90
CA LEU A 59 9.58 -2.94 -6.16
C LEU A 59 10.79 -3.05 -7.09
N HIS A 60 10.68 -3.81 -8.19
CA HIS A 60 11.73 -3.87 -9.19
C HIS A 60 11.94 -2.53 -9.92
N LEU A 61 10.86 -1.83 -10.27
CA LEU A 61 10.96 -0.50 -10.83
C LEU A 61 11.65 0.49 -9.89
N ILE A 62 11.40 0.40 -8.58
CA ILE A 62 12.10 1.20 -7.55
C ILE A 62 13.58 0.83 -7.54
N HIS A 63 13.92 -0.45 -7.49
CA HIS A 63 15.30 -0.93 -7.54
C HIS A 63 16.07 -0.35 -8.74
N GLU A 64 15.47 -0.38 -9.93
CA GLU A 64 16.10 0.08 -11.19
C GLU A 64 16.19 1.61 -11.33
N HIS A 65 15.20 2.34 -10.85
CA HIS A 65 15.03 3.75 -11.20
C HIS A 65 15.09 4.73 -10.03
N ALA A 66 14.93 4.25 -8.81
CA ALA A 66 14.90 5.05 -7.59
C ALA A 66 15.51 4.27 -6.41
N PRO A 67 16.74 3.76 -6.56
CA PRO A 67 17.37 2.92 -5.55
C PRO A 67 17.48 3.64 -4.21
N LYS A 68 17.43 2.88 -3.12
CA LYS A 68 17.55 3.39 -1.74
C LYS A 68 16.38 4.27 -1.25
N ILE A 69 15.27 4.31 -1.95
CA ILE A 69 14.04 4.82 -1.35
C ILE A 69 13.62 3.84 -0.25
N PRO A 70 13.30 4.31 0.99
CA PRO A 70 12.73 3.45 2.01
C PRO A 70 11.43 2.81 1.52
N VAL A 71 11.30 1.49 1.70
CA VAL A 71 10.10 0.72 1.37
C VAL A 71 9.42 0.31 2.66
N VAL A 72 8.27 0.88 2.94
CA VAL A 72 7.47 0.59 4.14
C VAL A 72 6.61 -0.65 3.91
N PHE A 73 6.73 -1.60 4.80
CA PHE A 73 5.87 -2.76 4.91
C PHE A 73 5.08 -2.71 6.21
N ILE A 74 3.75 -2.72 6.12
CA ILE A 74 2.89 -2.78 7.30
C ILE A 74 2.59 -4.26 7.57
N ASP A 75 3.23 -4.78 8.62
CA ASP A 75 2.96 -6.12 9.12
C ASP A 75 1.85 -6.06 10.17
N THR A 76 0.66 -6.49 9.77
CA THR A 76 -0.53 -6.52 10.63
C THR A 76 -0.49 -7.63 11.68
N GLY A 77 0.40 -8.62 11.53
CA GLY A 77 0.42 -9.85 12.30
C GLY A 77 -0.60 -10.89 11.85
N PHE A 78 -1.34 -10.61 10.75
CA PHE A 78 -2.40 -11.48 10.22
C PHE A 78 -2.20 -11.80 8.73
N LEU A 79 -1.00 -11.62 8.20
CA LEU A 79 -0.68 -11.96 6.81
C LEU A 79 -0.49 -13.46 6.64
N PHE A 80 -0.60 -13.94 5.41
CA PHE A 80 -0.29 -15.33 5.07
C PHE A 80 1.21 -15.63 5.24
N PRO A 81 1.58 -16.84 5.68
CA PRO A 81 2.99 -17.27 5.73
C PRO A 81 3.72 -17.07 4.40
N GLU A 82 3.03 -17.34 3.29
CA GLU A 82 3.55 -17.16 1.93
C GLU A 82 3.87 -15.69 1.61
N THR A 83 3.11 -14.75 2.19
CA THR A 83 3.40 -13.32 2.04
C THR A 83 4.69 -12.92 2.74
N TYR A 84 4.94 -13.44 3.94
CA TYR A 84 6.20 -13.20 4.65
C TYR A 84 7.40 -13.81 3.89
N GLN A 85 7.28 -15.04 3.39
CA GLN A 85 8.33 -15.70 2.60
C GLN A 85 8.64 -14.92 1.33
N TYR A 86 7.60 -14.45 0.64
CA TYR A 86 7.74 -13.63 -0.56
C TYR A 86 8.36 -12.26 -0.28
N ALA A 87 8.06 -11.67 0.87
CA ALA A 87 8.67 -10.43 1.31
C ALA A 87 10.19 -10.57 1.52
N GLU A 88 10.63 -11.63 2.19
CA GLU A 88 12.05 -11.93 2.38
C GLU A 88 12.77 -12.19 1.05
N GLU A 89 12.17 -12.99 0.15
CA GLU A 89 12.72 -13.27 -1.16
C GLU A 89 12.92 -11.99 -1.98
N LEU A 90 11.89 -11.14 -2.09
CA LEU A 90 11.97 -9.90 -2.85
C LEU A 90 12.93 -8.89 -2.22
N THR A 91 12.93 -8.78 -0.90
CA THR A 91 13.81 -7.86 -0.18
C THR A 91 15.27 -8.21 -0.45
N SER A 92 15.62 -9.50 -0.34
CA SER A 92 16.98 -9.98 -0.63
C SER A 92 17.34 -9.84 -2.11
N LYS A 93 16.44 -10.23 -3.02
CA LYS A 93 16.69 -10.21 -4.47
C LYS A 93 16.87 -8.80 -5.02
N LEU A 94 16.15 -7.82 -4.48
CA LEU A 94 16.13 -6.44 -4.98
C LEU A 94 16.91 -5.47 -4.10
N ASP A 95 17.61 -5.94 -3.07
CA ASP A 95 18.38 -5.12 -2.11
C ASP A 95 17.57 -3.89 -1.62
N LEU A 96 16.36 -4.16 -1.09
CA LEU A 96 15.43 -3.12 -0.66
C LEU A 96 15.83 -2.56 0.71
N ASP A 97 15.74 -1.23 0.89
CA ASP A 97 15.69 -0.59 2.23
C ASP A 97 14.30 -0.84 2.84
N LEU A 98 14.05 -2.08 3.27
CA LEU A 98 12.77 -2.48 3.83
C LEU A 98 12.64 -2.01 5.29
N ARG A 99 11.56 -1.29 5.59
CA ARG A 99 11.20 -0.84 6.94
C ARG A 99 9.86 -1.41 7.34
N ILE A 100 9.90 -2.31 8.33
CA ILE A 100 8.71 -3.02 8.81
C ILE A 100 8.08 -2.24 9.95
N TYR A 101 6.78 -1.93 9.81
CA TYR A 101 5.98 -1.29 10.85
C TYR A 101 4.85 -2.21 11.29
N GLN A 102 4.74 -2.41 12.59
CA GLN A 102 3.73 -3.25 13.21
C GLN A 102 2.78 -2.40 14.07
N PRO A 103 1.55 -2.88 14.33
CA PRO A 103 0.68 -2.27 15.32
C PRO A 103 1.37 -2.17 16.69
N THR A 104 1.04 -1.14 17.46
CA THR A 104 1.55 -0.97 18.83
C THR A 104 1.03 -2.04 19.80
N VAL A 105 0.00 -2.78 19.40
CA VAL A 105 -0.54 -3.94 20.10
C VAL A 105 -0.35 -5.19 19.25
N SER A 106 0.22 -6.25 19.82
CA SER A 106 0.40 -7.50 19.07
C SER A 106 -0.92 -8.15 18.68
N ALA A 107 -0.93 -8.93 17.60
CA ALA A 107 -2.10 -9.67 17.14
C ALA A 107 -2.75 -10.52 18.25
N ALA A 108 -1.95 -11.27 19.00
CA ALA A 108 -2.41 -12.09 20.11
C ALA A 108 -3.06 -11.25 21.22
N ARG A 109 -2.47 -10.09 21.58
CA ARG A 109 -3.04 -9.21 22.59
C ARG A 109 -4.33 -8.55 22.11
N MET A 110 -4.39 -8.16 20.84
CA MET A 110 -5.58 -7.59 20.21
C MET A 110 -6.76 -8.57 20.30
N GLN A 111 -6.54 -9.82 19.88
CA GLN A 111 -7.56 -10.87 19.95
C GLN A 111 -7.99 -11.18 21.39
N ALA A 112 -7.05 -11.23 22.34
CA ALA A 112 -7.36 -11.49 23.74
C ALA A 112 -8.21 -10.40 24.39
N LEU A 113 -7.97 -9.12 24.02
CA LEU A 113 -8.68 -7.98 24.62
C LEU A 113 -10.01 -7.64 23.93
N TRP A 114 -10.10 -7.84 22.62
CA TRP A 114 -11.22 -7.34 21.81
C TRP A 114 -11.84 -8.38 20.88
N GLY A 115 -11.34 -9.62 20.92
CA GLY A 115 -11.78 -10.69 20.01
C GLY A 115 -11.34 -10.41 18.56
N ASN A 116 -12.03 -11.04 17.63
CA ASN A 116 -11.81 -10.85 16.21
C ASN A 116 -12.51 -9.56 15.73
N LEU A 117 -11.84 -8.43 15.80
CA LEU A 117 -12.44 -7.13 15.45
C LEU A 117 -13.09 -7.12 14.06
N TRP A 118 -12.57 -7.86 13.11
CA TRP A 118 -13.12 -7.96 11.75
C TRP A 118 -14.47 -8.69 11.66
N GLU A 119 -14.90 -9.38 12.72
CA GLU A 119 -16.19 -10.04 12.84
C GLU A 119 -17.25 -9.14 13.50
N ASN A 120 -16.85 -8.00 14.06
CA ASN A 120 -17.71 -7.09 14.82
C ASN A 120 -18.34 -6.00 13.93
N GLY A 121 -18.76 -6.35 12.71
CA GLY A 121 -19.39 -5.44 11.77
C GLY A 121 -18.48 -4.30 11.32
N LYS A 122 -19.09 -3.23 10.81
CA LYS A 122 -18.36 -2.09 10.25
C LYS A 122 -17.44 -1.41 11.28
N ASP A 123 -17.92 -1.15 12.48
CA ASP A 123 -17.15 -0.43 13.52
C ASP A 123 -15.92 -1.25 13.96
N GLY A 124 -16.08 -2.57 14.08
CA GLY A 124 -14.97 -3.47 14.39
C GLY A 124 -13.94 -3.52 13.26
N ALA A 125 -14.40 -3.62 12.02
CA ALA A 125 -13.53 -3.61 10.84
C ALA A 125 -12.79 -2.27 10.67
N ASP A 126 -13.44 -1.15 10.94
CA ASP A 126 -12.83 0.18 10.88
C ASP A 126 -11.77 0.34 11.99
N ARG A 127 -12.09 -0.11 13.22
CA ARG A 127 -11.13 -0.13 14.33
C ARG A 127 -9.92 -1.03 14.02
N TYR A 128 -10.15 -2.20 13.44
CA TYR A 128 -9.08 -3.08 12.98
C TYR A 128 -8.17 -2.37 11.98
N GLY A 129 -8.73 -1.77 10.94
CA GLY A 129 -7.99 -1.04 9.92
C GLY A 129 -7.18 0.14 10.51
N LEU A 130 -7.78 0.85 11.47
CA LEU A 130 -7.10 1.94 12.15
C LEU A 130 -5.86 1.46 12.91
N LEU A 131 -6.02 0.43 13.75
CA LEU A 131 -4.95 -0.08 14.61
C LEU A 131 -3.85 -0.78 13.82
N THR A 132 -4.22 -1.54 12.78
CA THR A 132 -3.28 -2.44 12.10
C THR A 132 -2.67 -1.88 10.83
N LYS A 133 -3.26 -0.82 10.24
CA LYS A 133 -2.82 -0.27 8.95
C LYS A 133 -2.60 1.24 9.00
N ILE A 134 -3.59 2.01 9.45
CA ILE A 134 -3.55 3.47 9.35
C ILE A 134 -2.54 4.05 10.35
N GLU A 135 -2.59 3.63 11.62
CA GLU A 135 -1.64 4.11 12.63
C GLU A 135 -0.19 3.77 12.25
N PRO A 136 0.16 2.50 11.94
CA PRO A 136 1.53 2.17 11.57
C PRO A 136 2.02 2.91 10.33
N MET A 137 1.17 3.10 9.31
CA MET A 137 1.53 3.87 8.13
C MET A 137 1.76 5.35 8.43
N ASN A 138 0.90 5.97 9.24
CA ASN A 138 1.09 7.35 9.66
C ASN A 138 2.37 7.53 10.47
N ARG A 139 2.73 6.55 11.30
CA ARG A 139 3.98 6.55 12.05
C ARG A 139 5.16 6.40 11.11
N ALA A 140 5.10 5.50 10.13
CA ALA A 140 6.12 5.35 9.10
C ALA A 140 6.37 6.64 8.32
N LEU A 141 5.32 7.32 7.88
CA LEU A 141 5.43 8.60 7.15
C LEU A 141 6.09 9.69 8.02
N ARG A 142 5.75 9.76 9.31
CA ARG A 142 6.39 10.73 10.22
C ARG A 142 7.88 10.42 10.44
N GLU A 143 8.21 9.16 10.71
CA GLU A 143 9.58 8.74 11.04
C GLU A 143 10.51 8.79 9.83
N THR A 144 10.00 8.55 8.63
CA THR A 144 10.76 8.68 7.39
C THR A 144 10.94 10.13 6.95
N GLY A 145 10.10 11.05 7.45
CA GLY A 145 10.09 12.45 7.02
C GLY A 145 9.75 12.62 5.54
N ALA A 146 9.03 11.66 4.95
CA ALA A 146 8.72 11.67 3.53
C ALA A 146 7.57 12.65 3.21
N ASP A 147 7.77 13.44 2.16
CA ASP A 147 6.75 14.35 1.62
C ASP A 147 5.86 13.67 0.59
N VAL A 148 6.43 12.72 -0.15
CA VAL A 148 5.71 11.99 -1.19
C VAL A 148 5.78 10.48 -0.96
N TRP A 149 4.61 9.86 -0.93
CA TRP A 149 4.41 8.43 -0.78
C TRP A 149 4.11 7.77 -2.12
N LEU A 150 4.99 6.89 -2.57
CA LEU A 150 4.84 6.09 -3.78
C LEU A 150 3.99 4.85 -3.52
N SER A 151 2.99 4.62 -4.37
CA SER A 151 2.11 3.44 -4.29
C SER A 151 1.99 2.76 -5.65
N GLY A 152 2.00 1.43 -5.65
CA GLY A 152 1.83 0.60 -6.84
C GLY A 152 0.36 0.42 -7.29
N LEU A 153 -0.51 1.36 -6.98
CA LEU A 153 -1.92 1.35 -7.34
C LEU A 153 -2.09 1.57 -8.85
N ARG A 154 -3.06 0.88 -9.45
CA ARG A 154 -3.38 0.98 -10.89
C ARG A 154 -4.88 1.23 -11.10
N ARG A 155 -5.23 1.96 -12.18
CA ARG A 155 -6.63 2.23 -12.55
C ARG A 155 -7.40 0.94 -12.85
N SER A 156 -6.75 -0.04 -13.49
CA SER A 156 -7.38 -1.30 -13.87
C SER A 156 -7.87 -2.17 -12.71
N GLN A 157 -7.45 -1.87 -11.48
CA GLN A 157 -7.78 -2.69 -10.31
C GLN A 157 -9.16 -2.38 -9.70
N SER A 158 -9.77 -1.23 -9.99
CA SER A 158 -11.07 -0.84 -9.44
C SER A 158 -11.69 0.31 -10.22
N ASN A 159 -13.00 0.29 -10.40
CA ASN A 159 -13.76 1.39 -11.02
C ASN A 159 -13.62 2.72 -10.27
N SER A 160 -13.40 2.68 -8.95
CA SER A 160 -13.16 3.88 -8.12
C SER A 160 -11.86 4.61 -8.44
N ARG A 161 -10.99 4.03 -9.29
CA ARG A 161 -9.66 4.56 -9.61
C ARG A 161 -9.51 5.10 -11.02
N VAL A 162 -10.56 5.04 -11.85
CA VAL A 162 -10.50 5.36 -13.29
C VAL A 162 -10.01 6.79 -13.52
N ASP A 163 -10.51 7.75 -12.76
CA ASP A 163 -10.21 9.17 -12.93
C ASP A 163 -9.06 9.68 -12.03
N ARG A 164 -8.36 8.77 -11.32
CA ARG A 164 -7.26 9.20 -10.44
C ARG A 164 -6.13 9.85 -11.22
N PRO A 165 -5.59 10.99 -10.73
CA PRO A 165 -4.38 11.60 -11.26
C PRO A 165 -3.13 10.80 -10.84
N PHE A 166 -2.00 11.01 -11.51
CA PHE A 166 -0.73 10.37 -11.13
C PHE A 166 -0.23 10.81 -9.76
N VAL A 167 -0.63 12.01 -9.33
CA VAL A 167 -0.29 12.57 -8.02
C VAL A 167 -1.53 13.23 -7.45
N GLU A 168 -1.79 12.97 -6.18
CA GLU A 168 -2.89 13.61 -5.46
C GLU A 168 -2.48 14.01 -4.05
N GLN A 169 -3.11 15.08 -3.53
CA GLN A 169 -3.02 15.44 -2.13
C GLN A 169 -3.92 14.50 -1.32
N GLN A 170 -3.34 13.83 -0.35
CA GLN A 170 -4.07 13.22 0.76
C GLN A 170 -3.95 14.09 1.99
N LYS A 171 -4.82 13.95 3.00
CA LYS A 171 -4.88 14.85 4.17
C LYS A 171 -3.52 15.31 4.73
N LYS A 172 -2.52 14.43 4.77
CA LYS A 172 -1.22 14.69 5.42
C LYS A 172 -0.02 14.37 4.55
N THR A 173 -0.23 13.95 3.29
CA THR A 173 0.85 13.45 2.44
C THR A 173 0.46 13.60 0.98
N ILE A 174 1.41 13.84 0.12
CA ILE A 174 1.23 13.74 -1.32
C ILE A 174 1.45 12.28 -1.71
N LYS A 175 0.57 11.74 -2.53
CA LYS A 175 0.66 10.35 -2.99
C LYS A 175 0.88 10.31 -4.50
N ALA A 176 1.85 9.52 -4.95
CA ALA A 176 2.17 9.37 -6.36
C ALA A 176 2.06 7.89 -6.80
N TYR A 177 1.58 7.70 -8.02
CA TYR A 177 1.24 6.40 -8.60
C TYR A 177 2.00 6.15 -9.91
N PRO A 178 3.27 5.73 -9.87
CA PRO A 178 4.11 5.63 -11.08
C PRO A 178 3.60 4.67 -12.15
N ILE A 179 2.85 3.62 -11.75
CA ILE A 179 2.30 2.59 -12.64
C ILE A 179 0.77 2.68 -12.80
N LEU A 180 0.19 3.84 -12.50
CA LEU A 180 -1.27 4.04 -12.45
C LEU A 180 -1.99 3.63 -13.74
N ASP A 181 -1.37 3.85 -14.90
CA ASP A 181 -1.88 3.57 -16.25
C ASP A 181 -1.58 2.15 -16.76
N TRP A 182 -0.93 1.31 -15.94
CA TRP A 182 -0.60 -0.05 -16.37
C TRP A 182 -1.81 -0.98 -16.32
N ALA A 183 -2.07 -1.64 -17.46
CA ALA A 183 -3.03 -2.74 -17.55
C ALA A 183 -2.41 -4.05 -17.03
N ASP A 184 -3.26 -5.05 -16.74
CA ASP A 184 -2.79 -6.36 -16.26
C ASP A 184 -1.84 -7.04 -17.24
N ALA A 185 -2.10 -6.97 -18.53
CA ALA A 185 -1.21 -7.49 -19.57
C ALA A 185 0.20 -6.87 -19.54
N GLN A 186 0.32 -5.58 -19.21
CA GLN A 186 1.63 -4.92 -19.07
C GLN A 186 2.37 -5.42 -17.83
N VAL A 187 1.65 -5.65 -16.73
CA VAL A 187 2.19 -6.23 -15.50
C VAL A 187 2.71 -7.63 -15.77
N ASP A 188 1.93 -8.49 -16.43
CA ASP A 188 2.33 -9.87 -16.75
C ASP A 188 3.53 -9.91 -17.69
N LEU A 189 3.54 -9.08 -18.72
CA LEU A 189 4.69 -8.94 -19.61
C LEU A 189 5.95 -8.51 -18.86
N TYR A 190 5.81 -7.60 -17.90
CA TYR A 190 6.92 -7.10 -17.08
C TYR A 190 7.47 -8.20 -16.17
N PHE A 191 6.61 -8.99 -15.53
CA PHE A 191 7.01 -10.17 -14.75
C PHE A 191 7.84 -11.12 -15.57
N HIS A 192 7.33 -11.48 -16.75
CA HIS A 192 8.00 -12.43 -17.64
C HIS A 192 9.35 -11.89 -18.15
N LYS A 193 9.36 -10.64 -18.64
CA LYS A 193 10.56 -10.02 -19.20
C LYS A 193 11.72 -9.92 -18.19
N ASN A 194 11.40 -9.66 -16.92
CA ASN A 194 12.41 -9.43 -15.88
C ASN A 194 12.62 -10.67 -14.98
N GLY A 195 11.99 -11.80 -15.26
CA GLY A 195 12.13 -13.03 -14.47
C GLY A 195 11.80 -12.83 -12.99
N LEU A 196 10.75 -12.03 -12.71
CA LEU A 196 10.38 -11.73 -11.34
C LEU A 196 9.66 -12.92 -10.69
N PRO A 197 9.91 -13.20 -9.41
CA PRO A 197 9.17 -14.25 -8.71
C PRO A 197 7.71 -13.82 -8.53
N ARG A 198 6.79 -14.78 -8.66
CA ARG A 198 5.38 -14.56 -8.36
C ARG A 198 5.09 -14.95 -6.92
N HIS A 199 4.11 -14.28 -6.33
CA HIS A 199 3.64 -14.65 -4.99
C HIS A 199 3.13 -16.11 -5.00
N PRO A 200 3.51 -16.97 -4.01
CA PRO A 200 3.17 -18.40 -4.03
C PRO A 200 1.66 -18.71 -4.09
N LEU A 201 0.82 -17.78 -3.62
CA LEU A 201 -0.64 -17.92 -3.69
C LEU A 201 -1.25 -17.50 -5.03
N ALA A 202 -0.48 -16.89 -5.95
CA ALA A 202 -0.98 -16.50 -7.26
C ALA A 202 -1.53 -17.70 -8.06
N GLU A 203 -0.88 -18.87 -7.95
CA GLU A 203 -1.29 -20.10 -8.62
C GLU A 203 -2.38 -20.88 -7.87
N LYS A 204 -2.76 -20.41 -6.66
CA LYS A 204 -3.80 -21.03 -5.82
C LYS A 204 -5.16 -20.32 -5.95
N GLY A 205 -5.39 -19.55 -7.02
CA GLY A 205 -6.67 -18.90 -7.32
C GLY A 205 -6.91 -17.60 -6.57
N TYR A 206 -5.93 -17.07 -5.84
CA TYR A 206 -6.06 -15.74 -5.23
C TYR A 206 -5.93 -14.64 -6.28
N LEU A 207 -6.87 -13.69 -6.32
CA LEU A 207 -6.84 -12.52 -7.20
C LEU A 207 -6.32 -11.26 -6.50
N THR A 208 -6.45 -11.21 -5.17
CA THR A 208 -5.96 -10.12 -4.31
C THR A 208 -5.31 -10.72 -3.07
N MET A 209 -4.46 -9.95 -2.40
CA MET A 209 -3.82 -10.36 -1.16
C MET A 209 -4.03 -9.32 -0.05
N GLY A 210 -4.17 -9.83 1.16
CA GLY A 210 -4.29 -9.06 2.39
C GLY A 210 -4.16 -9.98 3.60
N ASP A 211 -4.85 -9.64 4.70
CA ASP A 211 -4.87 -10.48 5.89
C ASP A 211 -5.64 -11.78 5.62
N TRP A 212 -5.17 -12.89 6.18
CA TRP A 212 -5.73 -14.24 5.90
C TRP A 212 -7.22 -14.36 6.26
N HIS A 213 -7.67 -13.68 7.32
CA HIS A 213 -9.07 -13.71 7.75
C HIS A 213 -10.03 -12.98 6.80
N SER A 214 -9.53 -12.09 5.94
CA SER A 214 -10.34 -11.26 5.03
C SER A 214 -10.03 -11.48 3.56
N THR A 215 -9.30 -12.53 3.23
CA THR A 215 -8.86 -12.82 1.84
C THR A 215 -9.08 -14.30 1.55
N ARG A 216 -9.77 -14.61 0.46
CA ARG A 216 -10.02 -15.97 -0.01
C ARG A 216 -9.70 -16.11 -1.51
N PRO A 217 -9.43 -17.32 -2.01
CA PRO A 217 -9.34 -17.56 -3.45
C PRO A 217 -10.68 -17.23 -4.13
N ALA A 218 -10.61 -16.86 -5.42
CA ALA A 218 -11.80 -16.64 -6.21
C ALA A 218 -12.50 -17.98 -6.50
N GLU A 219 -13.82 -18.00 -6.34
CA GLU A 219 -14.66 -19.08 -6.85
C GLU A 219 -15.01 -18.79 -8.32
N GLU A 220 -15.36 -19.82 -9.07
CA GLU A 220 -15.68 -19.69 -10.49
C GLU A 220 -16.85 -18.71 -10.70
N GLY A 221 -16.58 -17.57 -11.36
CA GLY A 221 -17.59 -16.52 -11.61
C GLY A 221 -17.66 -15.39 -10.57
N ASP A 222 -16.90 -15.44 -9.47
CA ASP A 222 -16.94 -14.44 -8.39
C ASP A 222 -15.57 -13.81 -8.12
N SER A 223 -15.20 -12.81 -8.90
CA SER A 223 -13.97 -12.05 -8.68
C SER A 223 -14.11 -10.91 -7.66
N GLU A 224 -15.34 -10.45 -7.39
CA GLU A 224 -15.57 -9.26 -6.54
C GLU A 224 -15.62 -9.60 -5.05
N SER A 225 -16.02 -10.81 -4.67
CA SER A 225 -16.18 -11.21 -3.26
C SER A 225 -14.91 -11.75 -2.60
N THR A 226 -13.76 -11.72 -3.27
CA THR A 226 -12.50 -12.30 -2.76
C THR A 226 -11.94 -11.58 -1.53
N ARG A 227 -12.46 -10.39 -1.19
CA ARG A 227 -12.09 -9.63 0.01
C ARG A 227 -13.31 -9.17 0.79
N PHE A 228 -13.24 -9.32 2.14
CA PHE A 228 -14.30 -8.89 3.08
C PHE A 228 -15.70 -9.33 2.65
N ASN A 229 -15.83 -10.51 2.04
CA ASN A 229 -17.10 -11.04 1.51
C ASN A 229 -17.84 -10.05 0.58
N GLY A 230 -17.12 -9.20 -0.15
CA GLY A 230 -17.70 -8.19 -1.04
C GLY A 230 -18.14 -6.88 -0.36
N GLU A 231 -18.06 -6.77 0.97
CA GLU A 231 -18.52 -5.59 1.69
C GLU A 231 -17.54 -4.41 1.63
N LYS A 232 -16.25 -4.66 1.37
CA LYS A 232 -15.21 -3.62 1.32
C LYS A 232 -14.10 -3.99 0.36
N TYR A 233 -14.02 -3.30 -0.77
CA TYR A 233 -13.02 -3.57 -1.80
C TYR A 233 -11.67 -2.86 -1.52
N GLU A 234 -11.70 -1.68 -0.91
CA GLU A 234 -10.51 -0.86 -0.65
C GLU A 234 -9.99 -1.01 0.77
N CYS A 235 -8.69 -1.22 0.90
CA CYS A 235 -8.01 -1.04 2.17
C CYS A 235 -8.07 0.45 2.57
N GLY A 236 -8.36 0.76 3.84
CA GLY A 236 -8.50 2.13 4.33
C GLY A 236 -7.31 3.08 4.03
N LEU A 237 -6.14 2.54 3.66
CA LEU A 237 -4.98 3.31 3.20
C LEU A 237 -5.16 3.98 1.82
N HIS A 238 -6.16 3.56 1.05
CA HIS A 238 -6.40 4.06 -0.32
C HIS A 238 -7.73 4.80 -0.47
N LEU A 239 -8.54 4.88 0.60
CA LEU A 239 -9.78 5.63 0.58
C LEU A 239 -9.46 7.12 0.66
N ASP A 240 -10.16 7.90 -0.17
CA ASP A 240 -10.14 9.35 -0.10
C ASP A 240 -10.64 9.85 1.27
N SER A 241 -10.15 11.00 1.61
CA SER A 241 -10.35 11.73 2.84
C SER A 241 -11.80 12.10 3.21
N GLY A 242 -12.80 11.50 2.56
CA GLY A 242 -14.22 11.62 2.90
C GLY A 242 -14.67 10.79 4.11
N THR A 243 -13.85 9.84 4.57
CA THR A 243 -14.11 9.14 5.83
C THR A 243 -13.84 10.07 7.01
N PRO A 244 -14.73 10.07 8.04
CA PRO A 244 -14.58 10.96 9.19
C PRO A 244 -13.19 10.85 9.82
N ASP A 245 -12.68 11.97 10.31
CA ASP A 245 -11.45 12.03 11.09
C ASP A 245 -11.50 11.03 12.23
N PHE A 246 -10.87 9.88 12.04
CA PHE A 246 -10.47 9.08 13.17
C PHE A 246 -9.26 9.78 13.80
N GLN A 247 -9.55 10.82 14.59
CA GLN A 247 -8.61 11.33 15.57
C GLN A 247 -8.49 10.25 16.65
N ILE A 248 -7.32 9.66 16.80
CA ILE A 248 -6.94 8.94 18.01
C ILE A 248 -6.34 9.94 18.97
#